data_d0465588ac45d346a696e687303d166a
#
_entry.id   d0465588ac45d346a696e687303d166a
#
_cell.length_a   1.000
_cell.length_b   1.000
_cell.length_c   1.000
_cell.angle_alpha   90.00
_cell.angle_beta   90.00
_cell.angle_gamma   90.00
#
_symmetry.space_group_name_H-M   'P 1'
#
loop_
_entity.id
_entity.type
_entity.pdbx_description
1 polymer ?
#
loop_
_entity_poly.entity_id
_entity_poly.type
_entity_poly.pdbx_seq_one_letter_code
_entity_poly.pdbx_strand_id
1 'polypeptide(L)'
;MHVDDIAKAIIAKYPNTQVAPEDLAQKVSAVLAADVKKRKTDSLFSKPKNKAGGFRRGLYRLKIGRKSVPKTFKVPEQPKVSAQFTGKAGEYAVMSELLFFGFNVSAMTVDDGIDIVASKSDSYFHIQVKTANASAQNKFQFRITKRAFGSKDASSTFYVLVMRVTEDSRNACEYLVLPSSEIRRLVDKSVVRDGEAMSISVDRERGNRFLLNSVEDVSWALNRFDNVK
;
A
#
# COMPACT_ATOMS: atom_id res chain seq x y z
N MET A 1 -28.52 -23.07 -8.48
CA MET A 1 -28.50 -23.50 -7.07
C MET A 1 -29.93 -23.45 -6.55
N HIS A 2 -30.38 -24.51 -5.93
CA HIS A 2 -31.70 -24.54 -5.30
C HIS A 2 -31.68 -23.82 -3.96
N VAL A 3 -32.84 -23.28 -3.52
CA VAL A 3 -32.91 -22.57 -2.23
C VAL A 3 -32.61 -23.48 -1.05
N ASP A 4 -32.91 -24.77 -1.16
CA ASP A 4 -32.57 -25.74 -0.11
C ASP A 4 -31.07 -25.92 0.05
N ASP A 5 -30.30 -25.91 -1.06
CA ASP A 5 -28.83 -25.97 -1.03
C ASP A 5 -28.23 -24.72 -0.38
N ILE A 6 -28.88 -23.55 -0.63
CA ILE A 6 -28.48 -22.29 -0.03
C ILE A 6 -28.76 -22.32 1.48
N ALA A 7 -29.92 -22.79 1.88
CA ALA A 7 -30.28 -22.91 3.30
C ALA A 7 -29.34 -23.85 4.05
N LYS A 8 -29.02 -25.02 3.48
CA LYS A 8 -28.03 -25.97 4.05
C LYS A 8 -26.67 -25.33 4.21
N ALA A 9 -26.21 -24.58 3.19
CA ALA A 9 -24.92 -23.89 3.24
C ALA A 9 -24.88 -22.79 4.30
N ILE A 10 -25.98 -22.07 4.51
CA ILE A 10 -26.10 -21.06 5.56
C ILE A 10 -26.01 -21.72 6.94
N ILE A 11 -26.75 -22.81 7.18
CA ILE A 11 -26.72 -23.54 8.46
C ILE A 11 -25.33 -24.10 8.74
N ALA A 12 -24.65 -24.65 7.73
CA ALA A 12 -23.29 -25.16 7.86
C ALA A 12 -22.29 -24.04 8.24
N LYS A 13 -22.49 -22.84 7.70
CA LYS A 13 -21.62 -21.70 8.00
C LYS A 13 -21.93 -21.02 9.33
N TYR A 14 -23.21 -21.08 9.76
CA TYR A 14 -23.69 -20.43 10.98
C TYR A 14 -24.47 -21.45 11.85
N PRO A 15 -23.77 -22.35 12.56
CA PRO A 15 -24.38 -23.47 13.28
C PRO A 15 -25.33 -23.06 14.41
N ASN A 16 -25.25 -21.82 14.88
CA ASN A 16 -26.15 -21.28 15.93
C ASN A 16 -27.47 -20.75 15.36
N THR A 17 -27.79 -21.00 14.09
CA THR A 17 -29.05 -20.58 13.48
C THR A 17 -30.19 -21.45 14.01
N GLN A 18 -31.07 -20.88 14.84
CA GLN A 18 -32.25 -21.59 15.46
C GLN A 18 -33.46 -21.65 14.50
N VAL A 19 -33.23 -21.86 13.22
CA VAL A 19 -34.31 -21.87 12.20
C VAL A 19 -34.26 -23.22 11.48
N ALA A 20 -35.41 -23.87 11.36
CA ALA A 20 -35.51 -25.12 10.60
C ALA A 20 -35.07 -24.92 9.14
N PRO A 21 -34.40 -25.91 8.51
CA PRO A 21 -33.89 -25.77 7.13
C PRO A 21 -34.96 -25.39 6.12
N GLU A 22 -36.17 -25.92 6.29
CA GLU A 22 -37.33 -25.67 5.42
C GLU A 22 -37.82 -24.21 5.51
N ASP A 23 -37.93 -23.68 6.74
CA ASP A 23 -38.33 -22.29 6.98
C ASP A 23 -37.25 -21.33 6.46
N LEU A 24 -35.97 -21.69 6.60
CA LEU A 24 -34.86 -20.90 6.07
C LEU A 24 -34.88 -20.88 4.55
N ALA A 25 -35.14 -22.02 3.90
CA ALA A 25 -35.26 -22.11 2.45
C ALA A 25 -36.43 -21.25 1.93
N GLN A 26 -37.55 -21.22 2.63
CA GLN A 26 -38.69 -20.37 2.28
C GLN A 26 -38.33 -18.88 2.41
N LYS A 27 -37.69 -18.48 3.51
CA LYS A 27 -37.21 -17.09 3.71
C LYS A 27 -36.19 -16.69 2.62
N VAL A 28 -35.25 -17.55 2.31
CA VAL A 28 -34.25 -17.31 1.24
C VAL A 28 -34.94 -17.13 -0.12
N SER A 29 -35.94 -17.97 -0.42
CA SER A 29 -36.72 -17.87 -1.64
C SER A 29 -37.50 -16.55 -1.74
N ALA A 30 -38.11 -16.11 -0.63
CA ALA A 30 -38.81 -14.83 -0.58
C ALA A 30 -37.89 -13.64 -0.81
N VAL A 31 -36.72 -13.62 -0.15
CA VAL A 31 -35.73 -12.55 -0.28
C VAL A 31 -35.18 -12.47 -1.72
N LEU A 32 -34.79 -13.61 -2.29
CA LEU A 32 -34.28 -13.65 -3.67
C LEU A 32 -35.34 -13.27 -4.70
N ALA A 33 -36.59 -13.68 -4.48
CA ALA A 33 -37.70 -13.30 -5.36
C ALA A 33 -37.97 -11.80 -5.29
N ALA A 34 -37.95 -11.22 -4.08
CA ALA A 34 -38.13 -9.78 -3.88
C ALA A 34 -37.01 -8.98 -4.54
N ASP A 35 -35.75 -9.41 -4.39
CA ASP A 35 -34.58 -8.77 -5.01
C ASP A 35 -34.70 -8.78 -6.54
N VAL A 36 -35.01 -9.93 -7.13
CA VAL A 36 -35.19 -10.05 -8.60
C VAL A 36 -36.34 -9.18 -9.09
N LYS A 37 -37.44 -9.08 -8.33
CA LYS A 37 -38.60 -8.24 -8.69
C LYS A 37 -38.30 -6.76 -8.57
N LYS A 38 -37.63 -6.35 -7.49
CA LYS A 38 -37.34 -4.94 -7.20
C LYS A 38 -36.22 -4.38 -8.09
N ARG A 39 -35.12 -5.13 -8.24
CA ARG A 39 -33.93 -4.66 -8.97
C ARG A 39 -33.92 -5.04 -10.44
N LYS A 40 -34.81 -5.91 -10.91
CA LYS A 40 -34.91 -6.33 -12.34
C LYS A 40 -33.54 -6.67 -12.96
N THR A 41 -33.05 -5.82 -13.86
CA THR A 41 -31.77 -5.98 -14.54
C THR A 41 -30.57 -5.88 -13.61
N ASP A 42 -30.67 -5.10 -12.55
CA ASP A 42 -29.59 -4.82 -11.59
C ASP A 42 -29.51 -5.87 -10.48
N SER A 43 -30.47 -6.80 -10.40
CA SER A 43 -30.35 -7.93 -9.49
C SER A 43 -29.18 -8.82 -9.87
N LEU A 44 -28.40 -9.24 -8.87
CA LEU A 44 -27.32 -10.22 -9.05
C LEU A 44 -27.85 -11.62 -9.39
N PHE A 45 -29.15 -11.85 -9.21
CA PHE A 45 -29.78 -13.13 -9.42
C PHE A 45 -30.75 -13.11 -10.58
N SER A 46 -30.97 -14.26 -11.18
CA SER A 46 -31.98 -14.49 -12.19
C SER A 46 -32.71 -15.80 -11.93
N LYS A 47 -34.00 -15.88 -12.30
CA LYS A 47 -34.76 -17.13 -12.30
C LYS A 47 -34.60 -17.83 -13.64
N PRO A 48 -34.04 -19.05 -13.71
CA PRO A 48 -33.97 -19.80 -14.95
C PRO A 48 -35.36 -20.23 -15.42
N LYS A 49 -35.59 -20.15 -16.73
CA LYS A 49 -36.82 -20.61 -17.35
C LYS A 49 -36.79 -22.11 -17.60
N ASN A 50 -37.95 -22.75 -17.58
CA ASN A 50 -38.12 -24.11 -18.05
C ASN A 50 -38.31 -24.14 -19.58
N LYS A 51 -38.38 -25.36 -20.17
CA LYS A 51 -38.57 -25.51 -21.63
C LYS A 51 -39.91 -24.94 -22.13
N ALA A 52 -40.90 -24.81 -21.25
CA ALA A 52 -42.23 -24.26 -21.56
C ALA A 52 -42.34 -22.73 -21.31
N GLY A 53 -41.21 -22.06 -21.04
CA GLY A 53 -41.17 -20.60 -20.85
C GLY A 53 -41.48 -20.09 -19.42
N GLY A 54 -41.96 -20.95 -18.51
CA GLY A 54 -42.19 -20.62 -17.12
C GLY A 54 -40.89 -20.61 -16.28
N PHE A 55 -40.97 -20.02 -15.08
CA PHE A 55 -39.81 -20.02 -14.16
C PHE A 55 -39.77 -21.32 -13.33
N ARG A 56 -38.58 -21.87 -13.15
CA ARG A 56 -38.35 -23.01 -12.25
C ARG A 56 -38.46 -22.55 -10.80
N ARG A 57 -39.33 -23.21 -10.02
CA ARG A 57 -39.53 -22.91 -8.59
C ARG A 57 -38.26 -23.23 -7.80
N GLY A 58 -37.93 -22.37 -6.85
CA GLY A 58 -36.78 -22.55 -5.93
C GLY A 58 -35.40 -22.45 -6.57
N LEU A 59 -35.31 -22.33 -7.90
CA LEU A 59 -34.02 -22.24 -8.62
C LEU A 59 -33.64 -20.80 -8.91
N TYR A 60 -32.44 -20.44 -8.50
CA TYR A 60 -31.82 -19.14 -8.78
C TYR A 60 -30.42 -19.34 -9.40
N ARG A 61 -30.08 -18.48 -10.34
CA ARG A 61 -28.76 -18.43 -10.96
C ARG A 61 -28.11 -17.08 -10.61
N LEU A 62 -26.88 -17.13 -10.08
CA LEU A 62 -26.06 -15.94 -9.98
C LEU A 62 -25.67 -15.50 -11.41
N LYS A 63 -25.83 -14.24 -11.73
CA LYS A 63 -25.40 -13.66 -13.03
C LYS A 63 -23.87 -13.48 -13.03
N ILE A 64 -23.14 -14.60 -13.11
CA ILE A 64 -21.67 -14.58 -13.25
C ILE A 64 -21.35 -14.12 -14.66
N GLY A 65 -20.93 -12.88 -14.84
CA GLY A 65 -20.51 -12.39 -16.15
C GLY A 65 -21.05 -11.05 -16.61
N ARG A 66 -22.06 -10.52 -15.91
CA ARG A 66 -22.29 -9.08 -15.90
C ARG A 66 -22.11 -8.61 -14.47
N LYS A 67 -20.88 -8.58 -14.00
CA LYS A 67 -20.53 -7.52 -13.09
C LYS A 67 -20.93 -6.25 -13.84
N SER A 68 -22.04 -5.59 -13.46
CA SER A 68 -21.90 -4.16 -13.34
C SER A 68 -20.71 -4.01 -12.40
N VAL A 69 -19.55 -3.87 -12.97
CA VAL A 69 -18.43 -3.21 -12.27
C VAL A 69 -19.14 -2.02 -11.62
N PRO A 70 -19.17 -1.90 -10.29
CA PRO A 70 -19.71 -0.71 -9.64
C PRO A 70 -19.11 0.39 -10.48
N LYS A 71 -19.96 1.31 -11.03
CA LYS A 71 -19.47 2.41 -11.86
C LYS A 71 -18.22 2.82 -11.21
N THR A 72 -17.08 2.48 -11.82
CA THR A 72 -15.77 2.71 -11.22
C THR A 72 -15.88 4.14 -10.80
N PHE A 73 -15.90 4.42 -9.50
CA PHE A 73 -15.69 5.76 -9.04
C PHE A 73 -14.47 6.14 -9.81
N LYS A 74 -14.62 7.05 -10.79
CA LYS A 74 -13.46 7.63 -11.45
C LYS A 74 -12.72 8.23 -10.28
N VAL A 75 -11.69 7.52 -9.85
CA VAL A 75 -10.78 8.05 -8.87
C VAL A 75 -10.38 9.38 -9.44
N PRO A 76 -10.63 10.50 -8.75
CA PRO A 76 -10.21 11.79 -9.25
C PRO A 76 -8.74 11.64 -9.59
N GLU A 77 -8.34 12.01 -10.82
CA GLU A 77 -6.92 12.08 -11.16
C GLU A 77 -6.24 12.86 -10.05
N GLN A 78 -5.28 12.23 -9.40
CA GLN A 78 -4.59 12.91 -8.30
C GLN A 78 -3.93 14.17 -8.89
N PRO A 79 -4.10 15.34 -8.27
CA PRO A 79 -3.50 16.55 -8.77
C PRO A 79 -1.98 16.34 -8.86
N LYS A 80 -1.36 16.82 -9.93
CA LYS A 80 0.10 16.83 -10.05
C LYS A 80 0.65 17.70 -8.92
N VAL A 81 1.20 17.08 -7.92
CA VAL A 81 1.78 17.73 -6.75
C VAL A 81 3.22 18.10 -7.08
N SER A 82 3.67 19.30 -6.71
CA SER A 82 5.06 19.72 -6.93
C SER A 82 6.03 18.87 -6.10
N ALA A 83 7.28 18.82 -6.51
CA ALA A 83 8.34 18.10 -5.78
C ALA A 83 8.48 18.58 -4.33
N GLN A 84 8.27 19.87 -4.08
CA GLN A 84 8.34 20.45 -2.74
C GLN A 84 7.27 19.87 -1.80
N PHE A 85 6.02 19.79 -2.26
CA PHE A 85 4.94 19.17 -1.45
C PHE A 85 5.18 17.68 -1.25
N THR A 86 5.67 16.99 -2.30
CA THR A 86 5.99 15.54 -2.20
C THR A 86 7.13 15.31 -1.19
N GLY A 87 8.17 16.14 -1.21
CA GLY A 87 9.27 16.09 -0.25
C GLY A 87 8.78 16.29 1.17
N LYS A 88 8.04 17.38 1.42
CA LYS A 88 7.51 17.70 2.77
C LYS A 88 6.52 16.63 3.28
N ALA A 89 5.69 16.07 2.41
CA ALA A 89 4.83 14.95 2.78
C ALA A 89 5.63 13.71 3.20
N GLY A 90 6.74 13.42 2.52
CA GLY A 90 7.65 12.33 2.91
C GLY A 90 8.31 12.56 4.27
N GLU A 91 8.76 13.79 4.56
CA GLU A 91 9.29 14.14 5.89
C GLU A 91 8.27 13.87 7.00
N TYR A 92 7.03 14.35 6.84
CA TYR A 92 5.97 14.10 7.82
C TYR A 92 5.61 12.61 7.95
N ALA A 93 5.65 11.86 6.87
CA ALA A 93 5.43 10.42 6.90
C ALA A 93 6.52 9.72 7.72
N VAL A 94 7.79 10.08 7.52
CA VAL A 94 8.92 9.55 8.31
C VAL A 94 8.82 9.95 9.78
N MET A 95 8.43 11.19 10.07
CA MET A 95 8.19 11.62 11.45
C MET A 95 7.10 10.78 12.13
N SER A 96 6.02 10.50 11.41
CA SER A 96 4.93 9.66 11.93
C SER A 96 5.42 8.25 12.26
N GLU A 97 6.20 7.62 11.37
CA GLU A 97 6.77 6.30 11.62
C GLU A 97 7.71 6.31 12.83
N LEU A 98 8.64 7.26 12.91
CA LEU A 98 9.55 7.38 14.04
C LEU A 98 8.82 7.53 15.38
N LEU A 99 7.71 8.29 15.41
CA LEU A 99 6.87 8.42 16.60
C LEU A 99 6.26 7.06 17.02
N PHE A 100 5.78 6.24 16.07
CA PHE A 100 5.29 4.89 16.35
C PHE A 100 6.39 3.97 16.88
N PHE A 101 7.65 4.19 16.50
CA PHE A 101 8.81 3.50 17.06
C PHE A 101 9.31 4.09 18.39
N GLY A 102 8.61 5.08 18.94
CA GLY A 102 8.88 5.66 20.27
C GLY A 102 10.02 6.68 20.28
N PHE A 103 10.33 7.29 19.13
CA PHE A 103 11.24 8.43 19.08
C PHE A 103 10.49 9.73 19.34
N ASN A 104 11.13 10.68 20.01
CA ASN A 104 10.73 12.06 19.96
C ASN A 104 11.35 12.69 18.72
N VAL A 105 10.56 13.45 17.93
CA VAL A 105 11.00 13.95 16.62
C VAL A 105 10.74 15.45 16.46
N SER A 106 11.64 16.14 15.79
CA SER A 106 11.52 17.56 15.46
C SER A 106 11.94 17.79 14.01
N ALA A 107 11.10 18.49 13.24
CA ALA A 107 11.48 18.94 11.90
C ALA A 107 12.44 20.12 11.98
N MET A 108 13.45 20.10 11.11
CA MET A 108 14.38 21.23 10.99
C MET A 108 13.74 22.33 10.12
N THR A 109 13.86 23.57 10.59
CA THR A 109 13.28 24.74 9.91
C THR A 109 14.14 25.19 8.73
N VAL A 110 15.45 24.96 8.82
CA VAL A 110 16.42 25.30 7.78
C VAL A 110 17.00 24.01 7.22
N ASP A 111 16.90 23.82 5.91
CA ASP A 111 17.49 22.70 5.20
C ASP A 111 19.00 22.90 5.06
N ASP A 112 19.75 22.34 5.98
CA ASP A 112 21.21 22.20 5.92
C ASP A 112 21.63 20.72 5.73
N GLY A 113 20.78 19.94 5.05
CA GLY A 113 21.01 18.53 4.77
C GLY A 113 20.56 17.58 5.90
N ILE A 114 19.82 18.08 6.90
CA ILE A 114 19.13 17.29 7.91
C ILE A 114 17.69 17.78 7.95
N ASP A 115 16.75 16.89 7.71
CA ASP A 115 15.34 17.22 7.66
C ASP A 115 14.64 17.02 9.01
N ILE A 116 15.10 16.00 9.79
CA ILE A 116 14.50 15.63 11.08
C ILE A 116 15.62 15.33 12.08
N VAL A 117 15.45 15.80 13.32
CA VAL A 117 16.18 15.32 14.48
C VAL A 117 15.26 14.41 15.28
N ALA A 118 15.70 13.19 15.51
CA ALA A 118 15.03 12.19 16.32
C ALA A 118 15.81 11.92 17.59
N SER A 119 15.13 11.69 18.71
CA SER A 119 15.80 11.31 19.97
C SER A 119 15.09 10.16 20.67
N LYS A 120 15.89 9.26 21.25
CA LYS A 120 15.41 8.13 22.04
C LYS A 120 16.51 7.70 23.01
N SER A 121 16.14 7.45 24.27
CA SER A 121 17.08 6.95 25.31
C SER A 121 18.39 7.74 25.35
N ASP A 122 18.29 9.06 25.48
CA ASP A 122 19.41 10.03 25.56
C ASP A 122 20.31 10.10 24.31
N SER A 123 19.95 9.43 23.23
CA SER A 123 20.64 9.49 21.96
C SER A 123 19.90 10.37 20.96
N TYR A 124 20.66 11.06 20.09
CA TYR A 124 20.13 11.94 19.06
C TYR A 124 20.58 11.43 17.69
N PHE A 125 19.63 11.44 16.75
CA PHE A 125 19.84 10.95 15.38
C PHE A 125 19.44 12.04 14.39
N HIS A 126 20.22 12.14 13.34
CA HIS A 126 19.99 13.05 12.24
C HIS A 126 19.41 12.27 11.06
N ILE A 127 18.25 12.64 10.60
CA ILE A 127 17.56 11.94 9.52
C ILE A 127 17.46 12.86 8.32
N GLN A 128 18.01 12.41 7.20
CA GLN A 128 17.78 13.03 5.89
C GLN A 128 16.74 12.21 5.12
N VAL A 129 15.68 12.87 4.65
CA VAL A 129 14.59 12.24 3.92
C VAL A 129 14.70 12.57 2.44
N LYS A 130 14.55 11.57 1.60
CA LYS A 130 14.42 11.75 0.15
C LYS A 130 13.19 11.00 -0.32
N THR A 131 12.29 11.69 -1.02
CA THR A 131 11.01 11.12 -1.45
C THR A 131 10.97 11.01 -2.97
N ALA A 132 10.54 9.86 -3.46
CA ALA A 132 10.34 9.62 -4.88
C ALA A 132 8.98 8.95 -5.14
N ASN A 133 8.39 9.28 -6.28
CA ASN A 133 7.23 8.57 -6.80
C ASN A 133 7.68 7.39 -7.65
N ALA A 134 6.90 6.33 -7.68
CA ALA A 134 7.14 5.21 -8.58
C ALA A 134 7.09 5.67 -10.05
N SER A 135 8.06 5.25 -10.85
CA SER A 135 7.97 5.30 -12.31
C SER A 135 7.03 4.20 -12.83
N ALA A 136 6.73 4.24 -14.14
CA ALA A 136 5.95 3.19 -14.79
C ALA A 136 6.56 1.78 -14.68
N GLN A 137 7.86 1.68 -14.42
CA GLN A 137 8.59 0.43 -14.23
C GLN A 137 8.80 0.06 -12.75
N ASN A 138 8.07 0.66 -11.82
CA ASN A 138 8.27 0.48 -10.36
C ASN A 138 9.69 0.82 -9.89
N LYS A 139 10.31 1.82 -10.51
CA LYS A 139 11.61 2.36 -10.12
C LYS A 139 11.44 3.69 -9.42
N PHE A 140 12.25 3.91 -8.39
CA PHE A 140 12.30 5.15 -7.63
C PHE A 140 13.67 5.78 -7.81
N GLN A 141 13.71 7.10 -8.07
CA GLN A 141 14.94 7.84 -8.30
C GLN A 141 15.15 8.85 -7.18
N PHE A 142 16.31 8.78 -6.55
CA PHE A 142 16.71 9.68 -5.48
C PHE A 142 18.02 10.38 -5.83
N ARG A 143 18.21 11.55 -5.24
CA ARG A 143 19.44 12.33 -5.41
C ARG A 143 19.93 12.85 -4.06
N ILE A 144 21.19 12.55 -3.74
CA ILE A 144 21.88 13.04 -2.54
C ILE A 144 23.06 13.89 -3.02
N THR A 145 23.14 15.15 -2.60
CA THR A 145 24.28 16.00 -2.97
C THR A 145 25.51 15.60 -2.18
N LYS A 146 26.67 15.59 -2.80
CA LYS A 146 27.97 15.28 -2.16
C LYS A 146 28.24 16.22 -0.98
N ARG A 147 27.90 17.50 -1.13
CA ARG A 147 28.06 18.49 -0.07
C ARG A 147 27.23 18.13 1.19
N ALA A 148 25.93 17.80 1.02
CA ALA A 148 25.07 17.42 2.14
C ALA A 148 25.56 16.12 2.79
N PHE A 149 25.97 15.13 1.99
CA PHE A 149 26.51 13.87 2.48
C PHE A 149 27.80 14.08 3.28
N GLY A 150 28.80 14.73 2.69
CA GLY A 150 30.12 14.89 3.31
C GLY A 150 30.12 15.73 4.60
N SER A 151 29.21 16.71 4.71
CA SER A 151 29.13 17.56 5.91
C SER A 151 28.39 16.90 7.08
N LYS A 152 27.56 15.89 6.82
CA LYS A 152 26.66 15.27 7.79
C LYS A 152 26.90 13.77 7.98
N ASP A 153 27.95 13.24 7.39
CA ASP A 153 28.29 11.83 7.47
C ASP A 153 28.82 11.48 8.86
N ALA A 154 27.97 10.93 9.70
CA ALA A 154 28.24 10.50 11.06
C ALA A 154 27.50 9.22 11.39
N SER A 155 27.93 8.50 12.40
CA SER A 155 27.30 7.26 12.87
C SER A 155 25.84 7.45 13.30
N SER A 156 25.49 8.67 13.73
CA SER A 156 24.13 9.06 14.11
C SER A 156 23.28 9.59 12.96
N THR A 157 23.78 9.54 11.72
CA THR A 157 23.08 10.05 10.53
C THR A 157 22.47 8.90 9.71
N PHE A 158 21.20 9.05 9.38
CA PHE A 158 20.43 8.10 8.58
C PHE A 158 19.78 8.76 7.38
N TYR A 159 19.69 8.01 6.30
CA TYR A 159 18.96 8.36 5.09
C TYR A 159 17.70 7.52 5.02
N VAL A 160 16.55 8.18 4.92
CA VAL A 160 15.27 7.49 4.71
C VAL A 160 14.80 7.79 3.28
N LEU A 161 14.87 6.78 2.43
CA LEU A 161 14.38 6.85 1.06
C LEU A 161 12.90 6.46 1.07
N VAL A 162 12.03 7.45 0.88
CA VAL A 162 10.58 7.29 0.88
C VAL A 162 10.11 6.96 -0.53
N MET A 163 9.63 5.76 -0.72
CA MET A 163 9.09 5.25 -1.98
C MET A 163 7.57 5.38 -1.96
N ARG A 164 7.05 6.40 -2.63
CA ARG A 164 5.61 6.62 -2.69
C ARG A 164 5.01 5.81 -3.83
N VAL A 165 4.08 4.94 -3.50
CA VAL A 165 3.27 4.16 -4.44
C VAL A 165 1.81 4.60 -4.34
N THR A 166 1.10 4.54 -5.45
CA THR A 166 -0.34 4.79 -5.50
C THR A 166 -1.01 3.48 -5.90
N GLU A 167 -1.67 2.83 -4.96
CA GLU A 167 -2.43 1.61 -5.18
C GLU A 167 -3.90 1.86 -4.83
N ASP A 168 -4.81 1.47 -5.72
CA ASP A 168 -6.27 1.58 -5.50
C ASP A 168 -6.72 2.94 -4.94
N SER A 169 -6.11 4.04 -5.44
CA SER A 169 -6.40 5.43 -5.03
C SER A 169 -5.89 5.82 -3.64
N ARG A 170 -5.12 4.96 -3.01
CA ARG A 170 -4.45 5.27 -1.75
C ARG A 170 -2.99 5.55 -2.03
N ASN A 171 -2.47 6.56 -1.37
CA ASN A 171 -1.03 6.78 -1.31
C ASN A 171 -0.50 5.93 -0.16
N ALA A 172 0.42 5.04 -0.49
CA ALA A 172 1.20 4.29 0.47
C ALA A 172 2.66 4.71 0.36
N CYS A 173 3.39 4.63 1.45
CA CYS A 173 4.83 4.86 1.48
C CYS A 173 5.51 3.58 1.98
N GLU A 174 6.60 3.21 1.32
CA GLU A 174 7.58 2.24 1.80
C GLU A 174 8.88 2.99 2.05
N TYR A 175 9.66 2.55 3.01
CA TYR A 175 10.82 3.28 3.49
C TYR A 175 12.05 2.38 3.47
N LEU A 176 13.15 2.83 2.86
CA LEU A 176 14.45 2.21 3.09
C LEU A 176 15.21 3.07 4.10
N VAL A 177 15.47 2.50 5.27
CA VAL A 177 16.15 3.17 6.38
C VAL A 177 17.60 2.73 6.38
N LEU A 178 18.49 3.60 5.90
CA LEU A 178 19.90 3.34 5.65
C LEU A 178 20.78 4.23 6.55
N PRO A 179 21.69 3.68 7.35
CA PRO A 179 22.71 4.49 8.01
C PRO A 179 23.64 5.14 6.96
N SER A 180 24.22 6.29 7.28
CA SER A 180 25.14 6.99 6.38
C SER A 180 26.35 6.13 5.98
N SER A 181 26.80 5.27 6.91
CA SER A 181 27.86 4.29 6.65
C SER A 181 27.54 3.33 5.50
N GLU A 182 26.26 2.97 5.34
CA GLU A 182 25.83 2.13 4.24
C GLU A 182 25.92 2.85 2.90
N ILE A 183 25.52 4.13 2.84
CA ILE A 183 25.68 4.95 1.63
C ILE A 183 27.16 5.05 1.27
N ARG A 184 28.05 5.24 2.26
CA ARG A 184 29.51 5.26 2.05
C ARG A 184 29.99 3.93 1.49
N ARG A 185 29.60 2.81 2.08
CA ARG A 185 29.95 1.47 1.61
C ARG A 185 29.52 1.24 0.15
N LEU A 186 28.35 1.75 -0.23
CA LEU A 186 27.85 1.66 -1.60
C LEU A 186 28.66 2.52 -2.60
N VAL A 187 29.16 3.66 -2.14
CA VAL A 187 30.09 4.50 -2.94
C VAL A 187 31.44 3.80 -3.08
N ASP A 188 32.00 3.28 -2.00
CA ASP A 188 33.30 2.57 -2.01
C ASP A 188 33.26 1.33 -2.92
N LYS A 189 32.13 0.63 -2.97
CA LYS A 189 31.89 -0.49 -3.89
C LYS A 189 31.57 -0.06 -5.33
N SER A 190 31.54 1.24 -5.63
CA SER A 190 31.13 1.77 -6.92
C SER A 190 29.71 1.40 -7.36
N VAL A 191 28.86 0.94 -6.43
CA VAL A 191 27.41 0.72 -6.66
C VAL A 191 26.70 2.06 -6.81
N VAL A 192 27.10 3.06 -6.01
CA VAL A 192 26.68 4.46 -6.13
C VAL A 192 27.86 5.26 -6.65
N ARG A 193 27.65 5.95 -7.78
CA ARG A 193 28.72 6.76 -8.39
C ARG A 193 29.02 7.98 -7.52
N ASP A 194 30.28 8.16 -7.16
CA ASP A 194 30.76 9.38 -6.52
C ASP A 194 30.80 10.53 -7.53
N GLY A 195 30.07 11.61 -7.25
CA GLY A 195 29.97 12.78 -8.10
C GLY A 195 29.40 13.96 -7.30
N GLU A 196 29.22 15.12 -7.93
CA GLU A 196 28.57 16.28 -7.26
C GLU A 196 27.23 15.94 -6.65
N ALA A 197 26.54 14.96 -7.25
CA ALA A 197 25.34 14.35 -6.68
C ALA A 197 25.35 12.85 -6.95
N MET A 198 25.11 12.09 -5.88
CA MET A 198 24.90 10.65 -5.93
C MET A 198 23.49 10.38 -6.41
N SER A 199 23.35 9.72 -7.54
CA SER A 199 22.06 9.24 -8.06
C SER A 199 21.85 7.82 -7.58
N ILE A 200 20.74 7.59 -6.92
CA ILE A 200 20.35 6.29 -6.39
C ILE A 200 19.02 5.90 -7.03
N SER A 201 18.98 4.76 -7.72
CA SER A 201 17.75 4.14 -8.16
C SER A 201 17.42 2.95 -7.27
N VAL A 202 16.14 2.79 -6.96
CA VAL A 202 15.65 1.61 -6.26
C VAL A 202 14.63 0.92 -7.15
N ASP A 203 14.90 -0.34 -7.48
CA ASP A 203 14.02 -1.20 -8.25
C ASP A 203 13.22 -2.07 -7.29
N ARG A 204 11.89 -1.99 -7.37
CA ARG A 204 11.00 -2.89 -6.62
C ARG A 204 10.71 -4.12 -7.49
N GLU A 205 11.26 -5.25 -7.10
CA GLU A 205 11.03 -6.54 -7.75
C GLU A 205 9.87 -7.32 -7.09
N ARG A 206 9.51 -8.45 -7.69
CA ARG A 206 8.51 -9.35 -7.11
C ARG A 206 9.00 -9.93 -5.77
N GLY A 207 8.07 -10.14 -4.84
CA GLY A 207 8.40 -10.76 -3.54
C GLY A 207 9.03 -9.80 -2.53
N ASN A 208 8.77 -8.49 -2.64
CA ASN A 208 9.31 -7.46 -1.75
C ASN A 208 10.84 -7.38 -1.75
N ARG A 209 11.45 -7.66 -2.89
CA ARG A 209 12.88 -7.48 -3.10
C ARG A 209 13.16 -6.09 -3.65
N PHE A 210 14.12 -5.41 -3.05
CA PHE A 210 14.53 -4.05 -3.42
C PHE A 210 16.00 -4.04 -3.80
N LEU A 211 16.29 -3.66 -5.05
CA LEU A 211 17.65 -3.55 -5.55
C LEU A 211 18.05 -2.08 -5.72
N LEU A 212 19.14 -1.70 -5.10
CA LEU A 212 19.73 -0.38 -5.28
C LEU A 212 20.66 -0.42 -6.49
N ASN A 213 20.42 0.52 -7.42
CA ASN A 213 21.10 0.61 -8.71
C ASN A 213 21.14 -0.70 -9.49
N SER A 214 20.09 -1.53 -9.34
CA SER A 214 19.93 -2.85 -9.97
C SER A 214 21.05 -3.86 -9.59
N VAL A 215 21.82 -3.62 -8.53
CA VAL A 215 22.99 -4.42 -8.13
C VAL A 215 22.88 -4.90 -6.69
N GLU A 216 22.70 -4.01 -5.73
CA GLU A 216 22.79 -4.33 -4.30
C GLU A 216 21.41 -4.56 -3.70
N ASP A 217 21.23 -5.70 -3.03
CA ASP A 217 19.99 -6.02 -2.32
C ASP A 217 19.91 -5.25 -1.00
N VAL A 218 18.97 -4.33 -0.91
CA VAL A 218 18.73 -3.49 0.28
C VAL A 218 17.40 -3.81 0.97
N SER A 219 16.79 -4.95 0.66
CA SER A 219 15.49 -5.38 1.22
C SER A 219 15.53 -5.47 2.75
N TRP A 220 16.71 -5.71 3.34
CA TRP A 220 16.91 -5.74 4.78
C TRP A 220 16.62 -4.40 5.48
N ALA A 221 16.68 -3.28 4.73
CA ALA A 221 16.43 -1.94 5.25
C ALA A 221 14.98 -1.50 5.11
N LEU A 222 14.12 -2.35 4.49
CA LEU A 222 12.73 -2.01 4.22
C LEU A 222 11.93 -1.86 5.52
N ASN A 223 11.37 -0.67 5.74
CA ASN A 223 10.54 -0.31 6.90
C ASN A 223 11.21 -0.55 8.26
N ARG A 224 12.57 -0.61 8.28
CA ARG A 224 13.34 -0.97 9.48
C ARG A 224 13.76 0.28 10.27
N PHE A 225 12.79 1.00 10.84
CA PHE A 225 13.05 2.13 11.72
C PHE A 225 13.74 1.73 13.03
N ASP A 226 13.74 0.45 13.38
CA ASP A 226 14.57 -0.14 14.45
C ASP A 226 16.09 -0.12 14.13
N ASN A 227 16.47 0.16 12.88
CA ASN A 227 17.87 0.41 12.51
C ASN A 227 18.42 1.75 13.07
N VAL A 228 17.52 2.68 13.41
CA VAL A 228 17.91 3.97 14.02
C VAL A 228 18.24 3.73 15.48
N LYS A 229 19.55 3.55 15.77
CA LYS A 229 20.07 3.22 17.08
C LYS A 229 21.54 3.65 17.25
#